data_01e5fa7ca288329a4a4dfcdf62f00a30
#
_entry.id   01e5fa7ca288329a4a4dfcdf62f00a30
#
_cell.length_a   1.000
_cell.length_b   1.000
_cell.length_c   1.000
_cell.angle_alpha   90.00
_cell.angle_beta   90.00
_cell.angle_gamma   90.00
#
_symmetry.space_group_name_H-M   'P 1'
#
loop_
_entity.id
_entity.type
_entity.pdbx_description
1 polymer ?
#
loop_
_entity_poly.entity_id
_entity_poly.type
_entity_poly.pdbx_seq_one_letter_code
_entity_poly.pdbx_strand_id
1 'polypeptide(L)'
;MLKGEFISVCEDKSVFTVYKTFKLFERPQRAILKATAAGLYFAEVNGKRVGENYLAPGWTSYKKTLQVQQYDVTELLRDGENTVAFTVGEGWYKGDLTWERKRRMYGEDAAVCADLVADDAVVLSTDGSFNARESVIRESGIYDGEVIDFTAPLHDLTVKIIDYNKAALVEQICEPVRVTERLPVKQIIRTPEG
;
A
#
# COMPACT_ATOMS: atom_id res chain seq x y z
N MET A 1 -3.48 -9.49 15.73
CA MET A 1 -4.56 -9.13 14.77
C MET A 1 -4.57 -7.62 14.64
N LEU A 2 -4.73 -7.07 13.43
CA LEU A 2 -4.81 -5.62 13.21
C LEU A 2 -6.07 -5.04 13.88
N LYS A 3 -5.91 -3.90 14.58
CA LYS A 3 -7.02 -3.12 15.16
C LYS A 3 -7.64 -2.20 14.13
N GLY A 4 -6.81 -1.66 13.20
CA GLY A 4 -7.22 -0.74 12.15
C GLY A 4 -8.36 -1.28 11.30
N GLU A 5 -9.14 -0.39 10.71
CA GLU A 5 -10.19 -0.70 9.74
C GLU A 5 -9.62 -0.74 8.34
N PHE A 6 -10.24 -1.49 7.44
CA PHE A 6 -9.93 -1.41 6.02
C PHE A 6 -10.52 -0.12 5.47
N ILE A 7 -9.67 0.78 5.01
CA ILE A 7 -10.08 2.07 4.43
C ILE A 7 -9.79 2.10 2.92
N SER A 8 -10.72 2.68 2.19
CA SER A 8 -10.71 2.89 0.75
C SER A 8 -11.17 4.32 0.44
N VAL A 9 -11.43 4.62 -0.82
CA VAL A 9 -12.03 5.87 -1.27
C VAL A 9 -13.38 5.64 -1.92
N CYS A 10 -14.27 6.63 -1.84
CA CYS A 10 -15.62 6.55 -2.43
C CYS A 10 -15.56 6.53 -3.96
N GLU A 11 -14.59 7.24 -4.53
CA GLU A 11 -14.36 7.38 -5.95
C GLU A 11 -13.75 6.09 -6.53
N ASP A 12 -14.19 5.67 -7.72
CA ASP A 12 -13.61 4.50 -8.40
C ASP A 12 -12.26 4.87 -9.02
N LYS A 13 -11.19 4.67 -8.24
CA LYS A 13 -9.80 4.92 -8.65
C LYS A 13 -9.03 3.63 -8.77
N SER A 14 -8.15 3.57 -9.78
CA SER A 14 -7.18 2.48 -9.92
C SER A 14 -6.10 2.56 -8.84
N VAL A 15 -5.63 3.77 -8.57
CA VAL A 15 -4.62 4.04 -7.53
C VAL A 15 -5.01 5.29 -6.75
N PHE A 16 -4.85 5.25 -5.44
CA PHE A 16 -5.06 6.36 -4.54
C PHE A 16 -4.06 6.34 -3.37
N THR A 17 -3.92 7.47 -2.68
CA THR A 17 -3.09 7.56 -1.48
C THR A 17 -3.95 7.97 -0.30
N VAL A 18 -3.91 7.20 0.79
CA VAL A 18 -4.46 7.57 2.10
C VAL A 18 -3.33 7.93 3.03
N TYR A 19 -3.53 8.94 3.87
CA TYR A 19 -2.49 9.42 4.76
C TYR A 19 -3.05 10.02 6.05
N LYS A 20 -2.22 10.02 7.10
CA LYS A 20 -2.53 10.60 8.40
C LYS A 20 -1.32 11.26 8.99
N THR A 21 -1.49 12.49 9.48
CA THR A 21 -0.52 13.16 10.34
C THR A 21 -0.85 12.89 11.80
N PHE A 22 0.15 12.57 12.60
CA PHE A 22 0.01 12.29 14.02
C PHE A 22 1.23 12.81 14.79
N LYS A 23 1.12 12.92 16.12
CA LYS A 23 2.21 13.41 16.97
C LYS A 23 2.69 12.34 17.93
N LEU A 24 4.01 12.27 18.07
CA LEU A 24 4.67 11.52 19.13
C LEU A 24 5.29 12.51 20.11
N PHE A 25 5.19 12.24 21.41
CA PHE A 25 5.83 13.09 22.43
C PHE A 25 7.35 12.97 22.39
N GLU A 26 7.83 11.75 22.11
CA GLU A 26 9.23 11.41 21.96
C GLU A 26 9.38 10.34 20.87
N ARG A 27 10.58 10.22 20.31
CA ARG A 27 10.91 9.18 19.37
C ARG A 27 10.89 7.83 20.08
N PRO A 28 10.14 6.82 19.58
CA PRO A 28 10.09 5.51 20.23
C PRO A 28 11.43 4.78 20.13
N GLN A 29 11.68 3.88 21.09
CA GLN A 29 12.84 2.99 21.04
C GLN A 29 12.67 1.90 19.99
N ARG A 30 11.43 1.48 19.77
CA ARG A 30 11.05 0.50 18.75
C ARG A 30 9.69 0.81 18.17
N ALA A 31 9.59 0.80 16.85
CA ALA A 31 8.30 0.97 16.17
C ALA A 31 8.14 0.00 14.99
N ILE A 32 7.01 -0.69 14.96
CA ILE A 32 6.65 -1.65 13.92
C ILE A 32 5.37 -1.18 13.23
N LEU A 33 5.45 -0.98 11.93
CA LEU A 33 4.28 -0.81 11.08
C LEU A 33 3.80 -2.18 10.61
N LYS A 34 2.59 -2.55 11.00
CA LYS A 34 1.89 -3.75 10.51
C LYS A 34 0.87 -3.31 9.49
N ALA A 35 0.94 -3.82 8.26
CA ALA A 35 0.05 -3.39 7.19
C ALA A 35 -0.31 -4.51 6.23
N THR A 36 -1.47 -4.40 5.61
CA THR A 36 -1.95 -5.25 4.52
C THR A 36 -2.90 -4.47 3.62
N ALA A 37 -3.21 -5.02 2.45
CA ALA A 37 -4.20 -4.43 1.55
C ALA A 37 -5.04 -5.49 0.84
N ALA A 38 -6.30 -5.20 0.64
CA ALA A 38 -7.13 -5.79 -0.39
C ALA A 38 -6.80 -5.08 -1.71
N GLY A 39 -5.75 -5.53 -2.39
CA GLY A 39 -5.09 -4.87 -3.50
C GLY A 39 -3.57 -4.98 -3.35
N LEU A 40 -2.83 -4.02 -3.90
CA LEU A 40 -1.41 -3.83 -3.66
C LEU A 40 -1.17 -2.52 -2.91
N TYR A 41 -0.10 -2.45 -2.14
CA TYR A 41 0.27 -1.20 -1.46
C TYR A 41 1.77 -1.03 -1.34
N PHE A 42 2.17 0.21 -1.16
CA PHE A 42 3.41 0.56 -0.46
C PHE A 42 3.12 1.64 0.57
N ALA A 43 3.97 1.69 1.58
CA ALA A 43 3.85 2.65 2.67
C ALA A 43 5.02 3.63 2.68
N GLU A 44 4.77 4.82 3.21
CA GLU A 44 5.77 5.85 3.48
C GLU A 44 5.58 6.38 4.89
N VAL A 45 6.69 6.66 5.56
CA VAL A 45 6.72 7.40 6.82
C VAL A 45 7.61 8.62 6.63
N ASN A 46 7.04 9.81 6.88
CA ASN A 46 7.74 11.09 6.68
C ASN A 46 8.33 11.24 5.26
N GLY A 47 7.60 10.75 4.24
CA GLY A 47 8.00 10.80 2.83
C GLY A 47 9.09 9.80 2.44
N LYS A 48 9.49 8.90 3.34
CA LYS A 48 10.45 7.84 3.04
C LYS A 48 9.71 6.50 2.91
N ARG A 49 10.01 5.76 1.82
CA ARG A 49 9.44 4.43 1.60
C ARG A 49 9.76 3.48 2.75
N VAL A 50 8.76 2.73 3.16
CA VAL A 50 8.86 1.69 4.20
C VAL A 50 9.21 0.35 3.55
N GLY A 51 10.31 -0.24 4.00
CA GLY A 51 10.76 -1.55 3.56
C GLY A 51 11.16 -1.62 2.09
N GLU A 52 11.48 -2.83 1.64
CA GLU A 52 11.96 -3.11 0.29
C GLU A 52 11.02 -4.05 -0.50
N ASN A 53 9.84 -4.31 0.06
CA ASN A 53 8.89 -5.24 -0.57
C ASN A 53 8.18 -4.57 -1.74
N TYR A 54 8.03 -5.33 -2.83
CA TYR A 54 7.21 -4.99 -3.99
C TYR A 54 6.01 -5.91 -4.05
N LEU A 55 4.94 -5.48 -4.70
CA LEU A 55 3.70 -6.24 -4.88
C LEU A 55 3.11 -6.77 -3.56
N ALA A 56 3.36 -6.07 -2.44
CA ALA A 56 2.77 -6.42 -1.15
C ALA A 56 1.24 -6.17 -1.17
N PRO A 57 0.46 -7.01 -0.49
CA PRO A 57 0.79 -8.14 0.36
C PRO A 57 1.03 -9.46 -0.38
N GLY A 58 1.03 -9.48 -1.70
CA GLY A 58 1.15 -10.67 -2.53
C GLY A 58 -0.22 -11.25 -2.93
N TRP A 59 -0.22 -12.20 -3.85
CA TRP A 59 -1.43 -12.86 -4.33
C TRP A 59 -1.71 -14.13 -3.54
N THR A 60 -2.86 -14.15 -2.90
CA THR A 60 -3.38 -15.30 -2.15
C THR A 60 -4.86 -15.53 -2.48
N SER A 61 -5.47 -16.52 -1.87
CA SER A 61 -6.93 -16.66 -1.89
C SER A 61 -7.54 -15.66 -0.89
N TYR A 62 -7.69 -14.41 -1.28
CA TYR A 62 -8.02 -13.27 -0.42
C TYR A 62 -9.22 -13.49 0.52
N LYS A 63 -10.21 -14.31 0.10
CA LYS A 63 -11.36 -14.65 0.95
C LYS A 63 -10.98 -15.56 2.14
N LYS A 64 -9.83 -16.25 2.06
CA LYS A 64 -9.36 -17.19 3.08
C LYS A 64 -8.05 -16.76 3.75
N THR A 65 -7.21 -16.05 3.01
CA THR A 65 -5.85 -15.72 3.43
C THR A 65 -5.45 -14.37 2.88
N LEU A 66 -5.16 -13.41 3.75
CA LEU A 66 -4.58 -12.12 3.41
C LEU A 66 -3.38 -11.88 4.32
N GLN A 67 -2.21 -11.72 3.72
CA GLN A 67 -0.94 -11.61 4.45
C GLN A 67 -0.74 -10.20 5.02
N VAL A 68 -0.29 -10.12 6.27
CA VAL A 68 0.08 -8.89 6.97
C VAL A 68 1.60 -8.80 6.98
N GLN A 69 2.15 -7.72 6.43
CA GLN A 69 3.57 -7.40 6.50
C GLN A 69 3.88 -6.67 7.80
N GLN A 70 5.11 -6.83 8.28
CA GLN A 70 5.64 -6.11 9.43
C GLN A 70 6.95 -5.42 9.03
N TYR A 71 7.06 -4.13 9.31
CA TYR A 71 8.22 -3.32 8.97
C TYR A 71 8.73 -2.59 10.20
N ASP A 72 10.01 -2.68 10.47
CA ASP A 72 10.64 -1.78 11.44
C ASP A 72 10.73 -0.38 10.84
N VAL A 73 10.08 0.56 11.49
CA VAL A 73 10.02 1.98 11.08
C VAL A 73 10.62 2.91 12.13
N THR A 74 11.33 2.37 13.11
CA THR A 74 11.91 3.11 14.23
C THR A 74 12.73 4.31 13.76
N GLU A 75 13.61 4.08 12.76
CA GLU A 75 14.50 5.12 12.24
C GLU A 75 13.79 6.14 11.32
N LEU A 76 12.54 5.89 10.95
CA LEU A 76 11.75 6.79 10.12
C LEU A 76 10.92 7.77 10.97
N LEU A 77 10.71 7.47 12.24
CA LEU A 77 9.94 8.30 13.18
C LEU A 77 10.83 9.32 13.90
N ARG A 78 10.19 10.40 14.30
CA ARG A 78 10.81 11.51 15.02
C ARG A 78 9.90 12.05 16.13
N ASP A 79 10.46 12.85 17.03
CA ASP A 79 9.68 13.63 17.98
C ASP A 79 8.73 14.57 17.24
N GLY A 80 7.59 14.84 17.84
CA GLY A 80 6.60 15.76 17.29
C GLY A 80 5.81 15.16 16.13
N GLU A 81 5.65 15.92 15.07
CA GLU A 81 4.77 15.59 13.96
C GLU A 81 5.39 14.55 13.01
N ASN A 82 4.62 13.52 12.72
CA ASN A 82 4.94 12.46 11.78
C ASN A 82 3.77 12.26 10.81
N THR A 83 4.07 11.77 9.62
CA THR A 83 3.07 11.40 8.62
C THR A 83 3.28 9.97 8.17
N VAL A 84 2.22 9.19 8.14
CA VAL A 84 2.18 7.89 7.46
C VAL A 84 1.29 8.01 6.23
N ALA A 85 1.70 7.40 5.14
CA ALA A 85 0.92 7.34 3.90
C ALA A 85 0.96 5.93 3.31
N PHE A 86 -0.13 5.55 2.66
CA PHE A 86 -0.25 4.30 1.92
C PHE A 86 -0.76 4.62 0.53
N THR A 87 0.03 4.28 -0.49
CA THR A 87 -0.45 4.28 -1.88
C THR A 87 -0.96 2.88 -2.19
N VAL A 88 -2.21 2.81 -2.62
CA VAL A 88 -2.96 1.57 -2.81
C VAL A 88 -3.36 1.44 -4.27
N GLY A 89 -3.10 0.30 -4.86
CA GLY A 89 -3.48 -0.05 -6.23
C GLY A 89 -4.37 -1.30 -6.29
N GLU A 90 -5.02 -1.51 -7.41
CA GLU A 90 -5.99 -2.60 -7.59
C GLU A 90 -5.36 -4.00 -7.45
N GLY A 91 -4.14 -4.19 -8.00
CA GLY A 91 -3.45 -5.47 -8.01
C GLY A 91 -4.30 -6.64 -8.53
N TRP A 92 -4.07 -7.82 -7.96
CA TRP A 92 -4.89 -9.01 -8.29
C TRP A 92 -6.27 -9.01 -7.63
N TYR A 93 -6.51 -8.13 -6.64
CA TYR A 93 -7.77 -8.13 -5.89
C TYR A 93 -8.94 -7.57 -6.70
N LYS A 94 -8.75 -6.38 -7.26
CA LYS A 94 -9.77 -5.63 -8.02
C LYS A 94 -9.44 -5.56 -9.51
N GLY A 95 -8.14 -5.59 -9.88
CA GLY A 95 -7.66 -5.47 -11.25
C GLY A 95 -7.95 -6.67 -12.13
N ASP A 96 -7.37 -6.64 -13.31
CA ASP A 96 -7.55 -7.67 -14.32
C ASP A 96 -6.92 -9.00 -13.92
N LEU A 97 -7.67 -10.08 -14.07
CA LEU A 97 -7.22 -11.46 -13.87
C LEU A 97 -7.62 -12.33 -15.05
N THR A 98 -6.86 -13.41 -15.23
CA THR A 98 -7.05 -14.40 -16.27
C THR A 98 -6.81 -13.84 -17.68
N TRP A 99 -6.72 -14.70 -18.65
CA TRP A 99 -6.61 -14.34 -20.08
C TRP A 99 -7.80 -13.50 -20.59
N GLU A 100 -8.97 -13.71 -19.99
CA GLU A 100 -10.21 -12.99 -20.34
C GLU A 100 -10.31 -11.60 -19.65
N ARG A 101 -9.29 -11.20 -18.87
CA ARG A 101 -9.23 -9.90 -18.17
C ARG A 101 -10.47 -9.66 -17.28
N LYS A 102 -10.83 -10.67 -16.50
CA LYS A 102 -11.92 -10.54 -15.53
C LYS A 102 -11.49 -9.64 -14.38
N ARG A 103 -12.29 -8.62 -14.11
CA ARG A 103 -12.04 -7.65 -13.02
C ARG A 103 -12.87 -7.96 -11.79
N ARG A 104 -12.44 -7.46 -10.63
CA ARG A 104 -13.19 -7.47 -9.36
C ARG A 104 -13.55 -8.87 -8.87
N MET A 105 -12.72 -9.86 -9.18
CA MET A 105 -13.01 -11.25 -8.81
C MET A 105 -13.03 -11.50 -7.30
N TYR A 106 -12.33 -10.69 -6.53
CA TYR A 106 -12.26 -10.82 -5.08
C TYR A 106 -13.04 -9.73 -4.34
N GLY A 107 -13.17 -8.55 -4.92
CA GLY A 107 -13.93 -7.44 -4.34
C GLY A 107 -13.97 -6.20 -5.22
N GLU A 108 -14.85 -5.28 -4.84
CA GLU A 108 -15.14 -4.06 -5.60
C GLU A 108 -14.16 -2.93 -5.31
N ASP A 109 -13.62 -2.87 -4.08
CA ASP A 109 -12.82 -1.76 -3.59
C ASP A 109 -11.44 -2.23 -3.13
N ALA A 110 -10.39 -1.66 -3.69
CA ALA A 110 -9.06 -1.79 -3.11
C ALA A 110 -9.03 -1.03 -1.77
N ALA A 111 -8.41 -1.60 -0.75
CA ALA A 111 -8.40 -1.03 0.59
C ALA A 111 -7.12 -1.39 1.36
N VAL A 112 -6.71 -0.56 2.30
CA VAL A 112 -5.57 -0.79 3.18
C VAL A 112 -6.00 -0.87 4.64
N CYS A 113 -5.34 -1.72 5.42
CA CYS A 113 -5.50 -1.82 6.87
C CYS A 113 -4.13 -1.86 7.53
N ALA A 114 -3.90 -1.01 8.54
CA ALA A 114 -2.62 -0.92 9.19
C ALA A 114 -2.73 -0.48 10.65
N ASP A 115 -1.72 -0.92 11.44
CA ASP A 115 -1.44 -0.45 12.79
C ASP A 115 0.03 -0.04 12.90
N LEU A 116 0.30 1.10 13.51
CA LEU A 116 1.63 1.48 13.97
C LEU A 116 1.72 1.19 15.48
N VAL A 117 2.65 0.30 15.82
CA VAL A 117 2.94 -0.06 17.21
C VAL A 117 4.28 0.56 17.59
N ALA A 118 4.29 1.39 18.61
CA ALA A 118 5.50 2.03 19.15
C ALA A 118 5.61 1.67 20.64
N ASP A 119 6.77 1.14 21.06
CA ASP A 119 7.06 0.71 22.42
C ASP A 119 5.91 -0.12 23.02
N ASP A 120 5.49 -1.14 22.28
CA ASP A 120 4.41 -2.08 22.58
C ASP A 120 2.97 -1.48 22.65
N ALA A 121 2.82 -0.18 22.39
CA ALA A 121 1.52 0.48 22.31
C ALA A 121 1.11 0.75 20.85
N VAL A 122 -0.17 0.54 20.53
CA VAL A 122 -0.71 0.98 19.25
C VAL A 122 -0.93 2.49 19.30
N VAL A 123 -0.13 3.22 18.53
CA VAL A 123 -0.17 4.70 18.48
C VAL A 123 -0.98 5.24 17.32
N LEU A 124 -1.20 4.43 16.28
CA LEU A 124 -2.03 4.77 15.14
C LEU A 124 -2.63 3.50 14.55
N SER A 125 -3.91 3.58 14.19
CA SER A 125 -4.60 2.56 13.39
C SER A 125 -5.32 3.23 12.24
N THR A 126 -5.46 2.55 11.11
CA THR A 126 -6.29 3.04 9.99
C THR A 126 -7.75 3.12 10.42
N ASP A 127 -8.38 4.24 10.13
CA ASP A 127 -9.79 4.52 10.41
C ASP A 127 -10.35 5.59 9.46
N GLY A 128 -11.62 5.92 9.58
CA GLY A 128 -12.30 6.92 8.77
C GLY A 128 -11.79 8.37 8.94
N SER A 129 -10.85 8.63 9.84
CA SER A 129 -10.24 9.95 10.04
C SER A 129 -8.95 10.18 9.25
N PHE A 130 -8.54 9.21 8.43
CA PHE A 130 -7.49 9.41 7.44
C PHE A 130 -7.96 10.39 6.35
N ASN A 131 -7.02 11.08 5.76
CA ASN A 131 -7.23 11.83 4.53
C ASN A 131 -6.92 10.95 3.33
N ALA A 132 -7.49 11.28 2.18
CA ALA A 132 -7.19 10.61 0.92
C ALA A 132 -7.01 11.62 -0.21
N ARG A 133 -6.18 11.25 -1.18
CA ARG A 133 -5.96 12.03 -2.40
C ARG A 133 -5.64 11.12 -3.57
N GLU A 134 -5.74 11.69 -4.77
CA GLU A 134 -5.25 11.05 -5.98
C GLU A 134 -3.74 10.76 -5.88
N SER A 135 -3.28 9.76 -6.63
CA SER A 135 -1.87 9.44 -6.77
C SER A 135 -1.33 10.01 -8.09
N VAL A 136 -0.02 10.25 -8.16
CA VAL A 136 0.68 10.48 -9.43
C VAL A 136 0.63 9.25 -10.34
N ILE A 137 0.48 8.05 -9.76
CA ILE A 137 0.18 6.83 -10.51
C ILE A 137 -1.31 6.85 -10.81
N ARG A 138 -1.68 7.08 -12.08
CA ARG A 138 -3.08 7.22 -12.51
C ARG A 138 -3.74 5.87 -12.73
N GLU A 139 -2.99 4.95 -13.29
CA GLU A 139 -3.42 3.58 -13.56
C GLU A 139 -2.32 2.61 -13.15
N SER A 140 -2.70 1.46 -12.65
CA SER A 140 -1.77 0.38 -12.32
C SER A 140 -2.44 -0.97 -12.53
N GLY A 141 -1.86 -1.79 -13.37
CA GLY A 141 -2.36 -3.12 -13.69
C GLY A 141 -1.23 -4.14 -13.78
N ILE A 142 -1.48 -5.35 -13.29
CA ILE A 142 -0.47 -6.43 -13.33
C ILE A 142 -0.04 -6.76 -14.77
N TYR A 143 -0.97 -6.62 -15.73
CA TYR A 143 -0.71 -6.93 -17.15
C TYR A 143 -0.32 -5.70 -17.97
N ASP A 144 -0.74 -4.50 -17.55
CA ASP A 144 -0.65 -3.29 -18.36
C ASP A 144 0.45 -2.33 -17.88
N GLY A 145 1.01 -2.60 -16.68
CA GLY A 145 1.98 -1.71 -16.06
C GLY A 145 1.32 -0.48 -15.44
N GLU A 146 2.00 0.67 -15.48
CA GLU A 146 1.58 1.90 -14.80
C GLU A 146 1.55 3.08 -15.76
N VAL A 147 0.56 3.95 -15.57
CA VAL A 147 0.51 5.29 -16.15
C VAL A 147 0.79 6.30 -15.05
N ILE A 148 1.89 7.04 -15.18
CA ILE A 148 2.34 8.02 -14.17
C ILE A 148 2.29 9.41 -14.77
N ASP A 149 1.63 10.35 -14.07
CA ASP A 149 1.55 11.76 -14.44
C ASP A 149 1.94 12.65 -13.26
N PHE A 150 3.12 13.24 -13.34
CA PHE A 150 3.64 14.19 -12.35
C PHE A 150 3.14 15.61 -12.55
N THR A 151 2.45 15.90 -13.64
CA THR A 151 2.04 17.26 -14.02
C THR A 151 0.59 17.57 -13.62
N ALA A 152 -0.27 16.57 -13.56
CA ALA A 152 -1.65 16.75 -13.21
C ALA A 152 -1.84 17.07 -11.71
N PRO A 153 -2.78 17.97 -11.36
CA PRO A 153 -3.09 18.26 -9.97
C PRO A 153 -3.64 17.01 -9.28
N LEU A 154 -3.33 16.88 -7.98
CA LEU A 154 -3.86 15.83 -7.13
C LEU A 154 -5.06 16.38 -6.35
N HIS A 155 -6.23 15.79 -6.56
CA HIS A 155 -7.46 16.17 -5.86
C HIS A 155 -7.65 15.31 -4.61
N ASP A 156 -8.27 15.90 -3.59
CA ASP A 156 -8.69 15.18 -2.41
C ASP A 156 -9.81 14.19 -2.76
N LEU A 157 -9.82 13.05 -2.05
CA LEU A 157 -10.79 11.98 -2.19
C LEU A 157 -11.48 11.73 -0.85
N THR A 158 -12.64 11.09 -0.91
CA THR A 158 -13.45 10.79 0.27
C THR A 158 -13.13 9.40 0.79
N VAL A 159 -12.60 9.30 2.02
CA VAL A 159 -12.35 8.01 2.69
C VAL A 159 -13.66 7.30 3.01
N LYS A 160 -13.70 6.00 2.79
CA LYS A 160 -14.76 5.10 3.27
C LYS A 160 -14.16 3.88 3.96
N ILE A 161 -14.90 3.32 4.90
CA ILE A 161 -14.56 2.06 5.58
C ILE A 161 -15.16 0.91 4.78
N ILE A 162 -14.37 -0.16 4.65
CA ILE A 162 -14.77 -1.40 3.99
C ILE A 162 -14.90 -2.50 5.04
N ASP A 163 -16.02 -3.20 5.03
CA ASP A 163 -16.17 -4.41 5.84
C ASP A 163 -15.37 -5.55 5.20
N TYR A 164 -14.28 -5.91 5.82
CA TYR A 164 -13.40 -7.01 5.39
C TYR A 164 -13.27 -8.06 6.49
N ASN A 165 -13.37 -9.33 6.13
CA ASN A 165 -13.24 -10.44 7.07
C ASN A 165 -11.80 -10.54 7.63
N LYS A 166 -11.56 -9.93 8.77
CA LYS A 166 -10.25 -9.95 9.45
C LYS A 166 -9.81 -11.34 9.91
N ALA A 167 -10.69 -12.34 9.95
CA ALA A 167 -10.30 -13.71 10.24
C ALA A 167 -9.42 -14.33 9.13
N ALA A 168 -9.40 -13.73 7.94
CA ALA A 168 -8.51 -14.11 6.85
C ALA A 168 -7.07 -13.58 7.01
N LEU A 169 -6.81 -12.68 7.97
CA LEU A 169 -5.48 -12.07 8.18
C LEU A 169 -4.52 -13.07 8.81
N VAL A 170 -3.38 -13.26 8.16
CA VAL A 170 -2.28 -14.10 8.64
C VAL A 170 -0.96 -13.33 8.56
N GLU A 171 0.01 -13.69 9.37
CA GLU A 171 1.37 -13.17 9.18
C GLU A 171 1.91 -13.59 7.81
N GLN A 172 2.82 -12.80 7.27
CA GLN A 172 3.44 -13.09 5.97
C GLN A 172 4.15 -14.45 6.01
N ILE A 173 3.73 -15.35 5.13
CA ILE A 173 4.26 -16.73 5.02
C ILE A 173 5.11 -16.92 3.78
N CYS A 174 4.94 -16.06 2.75
CA CYS A 174 5.68 -16.13 1.51
C CYS A 174 6.90 -15.19 1.54
N GLU A 175 7.97 -15.58 0.86
CA GLU A 175 9.07 -14.67 0.59
C GLU A 175 8.58 -13.41 -0.13
N PRO A 176 8.99 -12.22 0.31
CA PRO A 176 8.60 -10.99 -0.35
C PRO A 176 9.30 -10.83 -1.70
N VAL A 177 8.61 -10.21 -2.63
CA VAL A 177 9.22 -9.75 -3.88
C VAL A 177 10.16 -8.60 -3.57
N ARG A 178 11.42 -8.70 -3.98
CA ARG A 178 12.47 -7.69 -3.78
C ARG A 178 13.33 -7.53 -5.02
N VAL A 179 13.99 -6.40 -5.14
CA VAL A 179 15.07 -6.22 -6.15
C VAL A 179 16.26 -7.07 -5.71
N THR A 180 16.59 -8.10 -6.47
CA THR A 180 17.73 -8.99 -6.19
C THR A 180 19.00 -8.53 -6.90
N GLU A 181 18.87 -7.87 -8.05
CA GLU A 181 20.01 -7.39 -8.84
C GLU A 181 19.63 -6.12 -9.61
N ARG A 182 20.59 -5.21 -9.77
CA ARG A 182 20.51 -4.02 -10.64
C ARG A 182 21.53 -4.13 -11.75
N LEU A 183 21.06 -4.25 -12.98
CA LEU A 183 21.90 -4.33 -14.16
C LEU A 183 22.06 -2.92 -14.77
N PRO A 184 23.29 -2.35 -14.83
CA PRO A 184 23.52 -1.08 -15.50
C PRO A 184 23.38 -1.25 -17.01
N VAL A 185 22.86 -0.22 -17.67
CA VAL A 185 22.84 -0.14 -19.13
C VAL A 185 24.28 -0.13 -19.65
N LYS A 186 24.67 -1.10 -20.49
CA LYS A 186 25.99 -1.16 -21.08
C LYS A 186 26.09 -0.37 -22.37
N GLN A 187 25.04 -0.38 -23.20
CA GLN A 187 25.00 0.27 -24.47
C GLN A 187 23.59 0.54 -24.93
N ILE A 188 23.38 1.68 -25.52
CA ILE A 188 22.14 2.02 -26.25
C ILE A 188 22.47 1.90 -27.72
N ILE A 189 21.77 1.06 -28.44
CA ILE A 189 21.94 0.86 -29.89
C ILE A 189 20.69 1.32 -30.62
N ARG A 190 20.89 1.77 -31.85
CA ARG A 190 19.79 2.06 -32.77
C ARG A 190 19.56 0.80 -33.64
N THR A 191 18.30 0.37 -33.70
CA THR A 191 17.95 -0.74 -34.59
C THR A 191 17.83 -0.27 -36.05
N PRO A 192 17.89 -1.18 -37.04
CA PRO A 192 17.73 -0.80 -38.45
C PRO A 192 16.38 -0.15 -38.75
N GLU A 193 15.35 -0.41 -37.93
CA GLU A 193 14.01 0.14 -38.09
C GLU A 193 13.83 1.52 -37.39
N GLY A 194 14.82 1.98 -36.61
CA GLY A 194 14.80 3.32 -35.98
C GLY A 194 15.04 3.35 -34.49
#